data_ae1fd7733e8971d999abc811d08c13e5
#
_entry.id   ae1fd7733e8971d999abc811d08c13e5
#
_cell.length_a   1.000
_cell.length_b   1.000
_cell.length_c   1.000
_cell.angle_alpha   90.00
_cell.angle_beta   90.00
_cell.angle_gamma   90.00
#
_symmetry.space_group_name_H-M   'P 1'
#
loop_
_entity.id
_entity.type
_entity.pdbx_description
1 polymer ?
#
loop_
_entity_poly.entity_id
_entity_poly.type
_entity_poly.pdbx_seq_one_letter_code
_entity_poly.pdbx_strand_id
1 'polypeptide(L)'
;FPYMRTTLVPAVIEAAKRNIAQQNKDLWLFETANVYEPKALPLTEVPHERPMACGILMGKANQAGWNQAERTTDFYDVKGIVDALLAELGVTGYEINRGAEPYFHPGVSAQYVVDGKMIAQYGELHPQESKNFDLPGKVYMFEIDLEAVLSLTIPAFRYTSFSKFPGTSRDLAIVAPVSVSSGEILSIIKEHGGEYLESASIFDVYEGEHIEAGYRSLAYN
;
A
#
# COMPACT_ATOMS: atom_id res chain seq x y z
N PHE A 1 13.22 14.01 20.20
CA PHE A 1 14.36 14.02 19.25
C PHE A 1 14.91 15.43 19.18
N PRO A 2 16.25 15.62 19.22
CA PRO A 2 16.88 16.96 19.14
C PRO A 2 16.95 17.51 17.70
N TYR A 3 16.50 16.73 16.71
CA TYR A 3 16.57 17.07 15.28
C TYR A 3 15.16 17.16 14.68
N MET A 4 15.00 18.06 13.72
CA MET A 4 13.79 18.14 12.90
C MET A 4 13.76 16.90 11.97
N ARG A 5 12.64 16.21 11.96
CA ARG A 5 12.47 14.95 11.21
C ARG A 5 12.13 15.21 9.75
N THR A 6 12.72 14.44 8.85
CA THR A 6 12.42 14.43 7.42
C THR A 6 11.49 13.26 7.02
N THR A 7 11.21 12.34 7.95
CA THR A 7 10.26 11.22 7.82
C THR A 7 9.66 10.89 9.19
N LEU A 8 8.47 10.29 9.22
CA LEU A 8 7.83 9.81 10.44
C LEU A 8 8.29 8.40 10.86
N VAL A 9 8.95 7.66 9.98
CA VAL A 9 9.35 6.25 10.19
C VAL A 9 10.06 6.02 11.53
N PRO A 10 11.10 6.79 11.92
CA PRO A 10 11.76 6.56 13.21
C PRO A 10 10.85 6.75 14.41
N ALA A 11 9.90 7.71 14.35
CA ALA A 11 8.99 7.99 15.46
C ALA A 11 8.01 6.82 15.66
N VAL A 12 7.46 6.29 14.57
CA VAL A 12 6.51 5.16 14.60
C VAL A 12 7.23 3.87 15.04
N ILE A 13 8.47 3.63 14.59
CA ILE A 13 9.30 2.52 15.05
C ILE A 13 9.56 2.61 16.58
N GLU A 14 9.93 3.78 17.08
CA GLU A 14 10.13 3.98 18.51
C GLU A 14 8.85 3.78 19.34
N ALA A 15 7.69 4.14 18.78
CA ALA A 15 6.41 3.85 19.40
C ALA A 15 6.15 2.33 19.46
N ALA A 16 6.44 1.59 18.39
CA ALA A 16 6.33 0.15 18.33
C ALA A 16 7.28 -0.52 19.35
N LYS A 17 8.55 -0.10 19.43
CA LYS A 17 9.51 -0.61 20.42
C LYS A 17 9.02 -0.46 21.86
N ARG A 18 8.43 0.70 22.20
CA ARG A 18 7.85 0.92 23.54
C ARG A 18 6.69 -0.03 23.83
N ASN A 19 5.84 -0.29 22.85
CA ASN A 19 4.77 -1.26 22.98
C ASN A 19 5.29 -2.70 23.16
N ILE A 20 6.29 -3.10 22.37
CA ILE A 20 6.93 -4.42 22.47
C ILE A 20 7.53 -4.61 23.86
N ALA A 21 8.19 -3.59 24.42
CA ALA A 21 8.74 -3.63 25.78
C ALA A 21 7.65 -3.84 26.85
N GLN A 22 6.40 -3.42 26.58
CA GLN A 22 5.23 -3.68 27.40
C GLN A 22 4.50 -5.01 27.06
N GLN A 23 5.15 -5.89 26.29
CA GLN A 23 4.64 -7.18 25.82
C GLN A 23 3.47 -7.09 24.82
N ASN A 24 3.18 -5.92 24.29
CA ASN A 24 2.22 -5.73 23.18
C ASN A 24 2.97 -5.99 21.87
N LYS A 25 2.76 -7.15 21.26
CA LYS A 25 3.48 -7.59 20.04
C LYS A 25 2.63 -7.51 18.78
N ASP A 26 1.32 -7.48 18.93
CA ASP A 26 0.36 -7.36 17.81
C ASP A 26 -0.02 -5.89 17.72
N LEU A 27 0.59 -5.18 16.76
CA LEU A 27 0.54 -3.72 16.69
C LEU A 27 0.11 -3.24 15.30
N TRP A 28 -0.89 -2.38 15.28
CA TRP A 28 -1.27 -1.59 14.12
C TRP A 28 -1.36 -0.14 14.60
N LEU A 29 -0.32 0.64 14.34
CA LEU A 29 -0.18 2.01 14.80
C LEU A 29 0.00 2.96 13.62
N PHE A 30 -0.47 4.19 13.76
CA PHE A 30 -0.19 5.25 12.80
C PHE A 30 0.04 6.59 13.48
N GLU A 31 0.70 7.49 12.77
CA GLU A 31 0.91 8.89 13.14
C GLU A 31 0.65 9.77 11.92
N THR A 32 0.01 10.91 12.14
CA THR A 32 -0.07 12.00 11.17
C THR A 32 0.61 13.23 11.76
N ALA A 33 1.59 13.77 11.05
CA ALA A 33 2.32 14.95 11.51
C ALA A 33 3.16 15.56 10.38
N ASN A 34 3.75 16.74 10.63
CA ASN A 34 4.64 17.37 9.70
C ASN A 34 6.04 16.78 9.75
N VAL A 35 6.65 16.66 8.58
CA VAL A 35 8.09 16.51 8.38
C VAL A 35 8.67 17.82 7.86
N TYR A 36 9.99 17.99 7.95
CA TYR A 36 10.64 19.27 7.71
C TYR A 36 11.74 19.10 6.67
N GLU A 37 11.59 19.75 5.54
CA GLU A 37 12.52 19.68 4.42
C GLU A 37 13.30 21.00 4.28
N PRO A 38 14.62 21.00 4.58
CA PRO A 38 15.43 22.18 4.39
C PRO A 38 15.69 22.41 2.91
N LYS A 39 15.51 23.63 2.42
CA LYS A 39 15.88 23.98 1.04
C LYS A 39 17.39 24.04 0.84
N ALA A 40 18.15 24.40 1.87
CA ALA A 40 19.61 24.45 1.87
C ALA A 40 20.17 24.26 3.29
N LEU A 41 21.41 23.83 3.38
CA LEU A 41 22.19 23.78 4.62
C LEU A 41 23.45 24.63 4.49
N PRO A 42 23.81 25.46 5.51
CA PRO A 42 23.10 25.71 6.76
C PRO A 42 21.76 26.41 6.53
N LEU A 43 20.78 26.20 7.44
CA LEU A 43 19.46 26.81 7.33
C LEU A 43 19.55 28.34 7.31
N THR A 44 19.03 28.96 6.26
CA THR A 44 18.90 30.41 6.08
C THR A 44 17.46 30.89 6.13
N GLU A 45 16.51 29.93 6.02
CA GLU A 45 15.08 30.18 6.06
C GLU A 45 14.37 29.01 6.78
N VAL A 46 13.09 29.17 7.10
CA VAL A 46 12.25 28.13 7.68
C VAL A 46 12.12 26.96 6.69
N PRO A 47 12.36 25.70 7.13
CA PRO A 47 12.18 24.55 6.27
C PRO A 47 10.71 24.41 5.82
N HIS A 48 10.50 23.80 4.67
CA HIS A 48 9.15 23.44 4.24
C HIS A 48 8.57 22.39 5.20
N GLU A 49 7.36 22.66 5.68
CA GLU A 49 6.61 21.73 6.51
C GLU A 49 5.64 20.93 5.64
N ARG A 50 5.88 19.63 5.53
CA ARG A 50 5.07 18.74 4.71
C ARG A 50 4.28 17.78 5.60
N PRO A 51 2.92 17.80 5.54
CA PRO A 51 2.09 16.87 6.29
C PRO A 51 2.19 15.46 5.69
N MET A 52 2.45 14.49 6.56
CA MET A 52 2.60 13.07 6.23
C MET A 52 1.71 12.20 7.11
N ALA A 53 1.34 11.03 6.62
CA ALA A 53 0.85 9.94 7.43
C ALA A 53 1.80 8.74 7.31
N CYS A 54 2.07 8.08 8.42
CA CYS A 54 2.91 6.89 8.47
C CYS A 54 2.30 5.87 9.42
N GLY A 55 2.36 4.60 9.06
CA GLY A 55 1.89 3.51 9.93
C GLY A 55 2.82 2.32 9.93
N ILE A 56 2.71 1.53 10.99
CA ILE A 56 3.44 0.29 11.23
C ILE A 56 2.47 -0.82 11.63
N LEU A 57 2.63 -1.97 11.00
CA LEU A 57 1.84 -3.18 11.23
C LEU A 57 2.78 -4.33 11.53
N MET A 58 2.54 -5.04 12.60
CA MET A 58 3.31 -6.23 12.97
C MET A 58 2.50 -7.17 13.86
N GLY A 59 2.95 -8.42 13.95
CA GLY A 59 2.32 -9.45 14.77
C GLY A 59 1.09 -10.05 14.07
N LYS A 60 0.05 -10.32 14.84
CA LYS A 60 -1.18 -10.96 14.36
C LYS A 60 -2.14 -9.94 13.77
N ALA A 61 -2.62 -10.21 12.56
CA ALA A 61 -3.72 -9.45 11.96
C ALA A 61 -5.06 -9.82 12.59
N ASN A 62 -5.23 -11.09 12.97
CA ASN A 62 -6.36 -11.57 13.75
C ASN A 62 -5.94 -12.72 14.68
N GLN A 63 -6.59 -12.79 15.82
CA GLN A 63 -6.41 -13.88 16.75
C GLN A 63 -7.34 -15.06 16.38
N ALA A 64 -6.95 -16.27 16.81
CA ALA A 64 -7.82 -17.43 16.66
C ALA A 64 -9.15 -17.23 17.38
N GLY A 65 -10.24 -17.49 16.70
CA GLY A 65 -11.60 -17.44 17.19
C GLY A 65 -12.40 -18.62 16.70
N TRP A 66 -13.65 -18.74 17.17
CA TRP A 66 -14.53 -19.82 16.75
C TRP A 66 -14.89 -19.80 15.25
N ASN A 67 -14.79 -18.62 14.60
CA ASN A 67 -15.18 -18.38 13.21
C ASN A 67 -13.99 -18.05 12.28
N GLN A 68 -12.77 -17.97 12.83
CA GLN A 68 -11.58 -17.63 12.04
C GLN A 68 -10.31 -18.26 12.62
N ALA A 69 -9.39 -18.63 11.73
CA ALA A 69 -8.06 -19.04 12.12
C ALA A 69 -7.17 -17.84 12.45
N GLU A 70 -6.16 -18.04 13.27
CA GLU A 70 -5.12 -17.04 13.49
C GLU A 70 -4.35 -16.78 12.19
N ARG A 71 -4.05 -15.50 11.93
CA ARG A 71 -3.25 -15.07 10.79
C ARG A 71 -2.31 -13.95 11.20
N THR A 72 -1.07 -14.04 10.76
CA THR A 72 -0.08 -12.97 10.89
C THR A 72 -0.32 -11.88 9.85
N THR A 73 0.07 -10.65 10.18
CA THR A 73 0.08 -9.51 9.26
C THR A 73 0.96 -9.81 8.05
N ASP A 74 0.51 -9.40 6.87
CA ASP A 74 1.22 -9.58 5.62
C ASP A 74 1.23 -8.29 4.76
N PHE A 75 1.84 -8.39 3.56
CA PHE A 75 1.92 -7.29 2.61
C PHE A 75 0.56 -6.77 2.17
N TYR A 76 -0.44 -7.64 2.06
CA TYR A 76 -1.76 -7.25 1.59
C TYR A 76 -2.56 -6.50 2.66
N ASP A 77 -2.23 -6.67 3.94
CA ASP A 77 -2.84 -5.87 5.01
C ASP A 77 -2.43 -4.40 4.89
N VAL A 78 -1.13 -4.12 4.75
CA VAL A 78 -0.66 -2.74 4.60
C VAL A 78 -1.12 -2.13 3.28
N LYS A 79 -1.11 -2.91 2.19
CA LYS A 79 -1.67 -2.49 0.91
C LYS A 79 -3.14 -2.11 1.04
N GLY A 80 -3.95 -2.97 1.66
CA GLY A 80 -5.38 -2.75 1.85
C GLY A 80 -5.69 -1.48 2.65
N ILE A 81 -4.88 -1.15 3.65
CA ILE A 81 -5.00 0.10 4.41
C ILE A 81 -4.75 1.30 3.51
N VAL A 82 -3.68 1.29 2.72
CA VAL A 82 -3.35 2.40 1.83
C VAL A 82 -4.41 2.55 0.74
N ASP A 83 -4.87 1.44 0.14
CA ASP A 83 -5.96 1.44 -0.85
C ASP A 83 -7.24 2.06 -0.27
N ALA A 84 -7.63 1.64 0.93
CA ALA A 84 -8.83 2.15 1.60
C ALA A 84 -8.71 3.65 1.91
N LEU A 85 -7.56 4.11 2.40
CA LEU A 85 -7.31 5.53 2.69
C LEU A 85 -7.38 6.38 1.42
N LEU A 86 -6.75 5.96 0.32
CA LEU A 86 -6.81 6.68 -0.95
C LEU A 86 -8.22 6.68 -1.54
N ALA A 87 -8.95 5.57 -1.43
CA ALA A 87 -10.34 5.47 -1.89
C ALA A 87 -11.26 6.42 -1.11
N GLU A 88 -11.15 6.47 0.23
CA GLU A 88 -11.91 7.41 1.08
C GLU A 88 -11.58 8.87 0.77
N LEU A 89 -10.33 9.16 0.40
CA LEU A 89 -9.90 10.48 -0.05
C LEU A 89 -10.28 10.77 -1.51
N GLY A 90 -10.93 9.83 -2.20
CA GLY A 90 -11.37 9.99 -3.59
C GLY A 90 -10.25 9.94 -4.63
N VAL A 91 -9.07 9.47 -4.26
CA VAL A 91 -7.92 9.36 -5.16
C VAL A 91 -8.07 8.14 -6.06
N THR A 92 -8.07 8.35 -7.36
CA THR A 92 -8.18 7.32 -8.39
C THR A 92 -7.12 7.54 -9.47
N GLY A 93 -6.89 6.54 -10.32
CA GLY A 93 -6.01 6.69 -11.49
C GLY A 93 -4.52 6.73 -11.17
N TYR A 94 -4.10 6.21 -10.01
CA TYR A 94 -2.70 6.07 -9.68
C TYR A 94 -2.07 4.84 -10.36
N GLU A 95 -0.79 4.95 -10.66
CA GLU A 95 0.05 3.84 -11.10
C GLU A 95 0.66 3.15 -9.88
N ILE A 96 0.87 1.83 -9.99
CA ILE A 96 1.54 1.05 -8.95
C ILE A 96 2.92 0.64 -9.47
N ASN A 97 3.96 1.20 -8.86
CA ASN A 97 5.34 0.88 -9.17
C ASN A 97 5.93 -0.05 -8.11
N ARG A 98 6.74 -1.03 -8.53
CA ARG A 98 7.50 -1.88 -7.59
C ARG A 98 8.64 -1.11 -6.97
N GLY A 99 8.95 -1.42 -5.71
CA GLY A 99 9.98 -0.75 -4.94
C GLY A 99 9.47 0.46 -4.17
N ALA A 100 10.27 0.91 -3.25
CA ALA A 100 10.04 2.05 -2.38
C ALA A 100 11.39 2.57 -1.89
N GLU A 101 11.39 3.48 -0.91
CA GLU A 101 12.61 3.96 -0.28
C GLU A 101 13.48 2.82 0.28
N PRO A 102 14.83 3.01 0.39
CA PRO A 102 15.77 1.92 0.72
C PRO A 102 15.54 1.23 2.07
N TYR A 103 14.81 1.84 2.98
CA TYR A 103 14.43 1.21 4.24
C TYR A 103 13.26 0.20 4.10
N PHE A 104 12.66 0.09 2.92
CA PHE A 104 11.75 -1.00 2.59
C PHE A 104 12.48 -2.18 1.94
N HIS A 105 11.90 -3.37 2.09
CA HIS A 105 12.39 -4.57 1.43
C HIS A 105 12.25 -4.46 -0.09
N PRO A 106 13.32 -4.62 -0.89
CA PRO A 106 13.29 -4.35 -2.34
C PRO A 106 12.33 -5.24 -3.13
N GLY A 107 12.04 -6.45 -2.64
CA GLY A 107 11.12 -7.39 -3.28
C GLY A 107 9.70 -7.40 -2.71
N VAL A 108 9.43 -6.64 -1.62
CA VAL A 108 8.14 -6.64 -0.92
C VAL A 108 7.76 -5.19 -0.59
N SER A 109 7.79 -4.33 -1.59
CA SER A 109 7.42 -2.92 -1.48
C SER A 109 6.87 -2.37 -2.78
N ALA A 110 6.04 -1.33 -2.68
CA ALA A 110 5.44 -0.66 -3.81
C ALA A 110 5.20 0.83 -3.52
N GLN A 111 5.02 1.60 -4.60
CA GLN A 111 4.70 3.01 -4.57
C GLN A 111 3.43 3.27 -5.37
N TYR A 112 2.65 4.24 -4.94
CA TYR A 112 1.56 4.82 -5.71
C TYR A 112 2.00 6.16 -6.27
N VAL A 113 1.84 6.31 -7.57
CA VAL A 113 2.31 7.47 -8.34
C VAL A 113 1.15 8.06 -9.12
N VAL A 114 0.97 9.36 -9.06
CA VAL A 114 0.03 10.14 -9.88
C VAL A 114 0.81 11.23 -10.59
N ASP A 115 0.67 11.31 -11.91
CA ASP A 115 1.36 12.30 -12.75
C ASP A 115 2.89 12.36 -12.51
N GLY A 116 3.51 11.19 -12.31
CA GLY A 116 4.94 11.06 -12.03
C GLY A 116 5.37 11.43 -10.62
N LYS A 117 4.45 11.84 -9.73
CA LYS A 117 4.73 12.16 -8.33
C LYS A 117 4.30 11.00 -7.43
N MET A 118 5.20 10.52 -6.58
CA MET A 118 4.88 9.54 -5.55
C MET A 118 3.96 10.18 -4.51
N ILE A 119 2.83 9.54 -4.23
CA ILE A 119 1.85 9.99 -3.23
C ILE A 119 1.81 9.08 -2.00
N ALA A 120 2.19 7.81 -2.17
CA ALA A 120 2.28 6.85 -1.08
C ALA A 120 3.31 5.77 -1.40
N GLN A 121 3.88 5.19 -0.34
CA GLN A 121 4.73 4.00 -0.42
C GLN A 121 4.41 3.07 0.74
N TYR A 122 4.59 1.76 0.51
CA TYR A 122 4.30 0.75 1.52
C TYR A 122 5.05 -0.54 1.24
N GLY A 123 5.21 -1.36 2.27
CA GLY A 123 5.85 -2.65 2.14
C GLY A 123 6.38 -3.20 3.45
N GLU A 124 7.15 -4.27 3.34
CA GLU A 124 7.91 -4.84 4.45
C GLU A 124 9.13 -3.95 4.76
N LEU A 125 9.36 -3.62 6.02
CA LEU A 125 10.58 -2.94 6.47
C LEU A 125 11.79 -3.82 6.14
N HIS A 126 12.87 -3.21 5.65
CA HIS A 126 14.07 -3.95 5.28
C HIS A 126 14.58 -4.80 6.46
N PRO A 127 14.91 -6.09 6.27
CA PRO A 127 15.31 -6.97 7.36
C PRO A 127 16.50 -6.44 8.18
N GLN A 128 17.42 -5.70 7.55
CA GLN A 128 18.51 -5.06 8.26
C GLN A 128 18.04 -3.96 9.19
N GLU A 129 17.03 -3.17 8.77
CA GLU A 129 16.44 -2.13 9.61
C GLU A 129 15.64 -2.73 10.75
N SER A 130 14.85 -3.79 10.51
CA SER A 130 14.17 -4.52 11.58
C SER A 130 15.15 -5.01 12.63
N LYS A 131 16.32 -5.50 12.21
CA LYS A 131 17.40 -5.94 13.11
C LYS A 131 18.06 -4.77 13.83
N ASN A 132 18.34 -3.65 13.14
CA ASN A 132 18.96 -2.46 13.74
C ASN A 132 18.09 -1.86 14.85
N PHE A 133 16.77 -1.99 14.72
CA PHE A 133 15.81 -1.51 15.70
C PHE A 133 15.32 -2.59 16.68
N ASP A 134 15.86 -3.81 16.66
CA ASP A 134 15.45 -4.94 17.50
C ASP A 134 13.94 -5.26 17.40
N LEU A 135 13.38 -5.15 16.21
CA LEU A 135 11.97 -5.47 15.98
C LEU A 135 11.81 -6.98 15.72
N PRO A 136 10.91 -7.68 16.41
CA PRO A 136 10.68 -9.11 16.21
C PRO A 136 9.82 -9.36 14.96
N GLY A 137 10.22 -10.34 14.17
CA GLY A 137 9.44 -10.83 13.04
C GLY A 137 9.40 -9.85 11.84
N LYS A 138 8.37 -10.02 11.01
CA LYS A 138 8.11 -9.15 9.87
C LYS A 138 7.36 -7.91 10.29
N VAL A 139 7.78 -6.79 9.75
CA VAL A 139 7.19 -5.46 10.01
C VAL A 139 6.79 -4.86 8.68
N TYR A 140 5.57 -4.41 8.57
CA TYR A 140 5.04 -3.71 7.40
C TYR A 140 4.78 -2.26 7.75
N MET A 141 5.06 -1.38 6.81
CA MET A 141 4.91 0.06 7.01
C MET A 141 4.31 0.72 5.78
N PHE A 142 3.74 1.88 5.98
CA PHE A 142 3.37 2.79 4.89
C PHE A 142 3.72 4.23 5.25
N GLU A 143 3.94 5.04 4.23
CA GLU A 143 3.97 6.49 4.29
C GLU A 143 3.10 7.07 3.17
N ILE A 144 2.35 8.12 3.49
CA ILE A 144 1.50 8.86 2.55
C ILE A 144 1.86 10.33 2.63
N ASP A 145 2.16 10.92 1.49
CA ASP A 145 2.35 12.37 1.35
C ASP A 145 0.96 13.04 1.29
N LEU A 146 0.51 13.54 2.43
CA LEU A 146 -0.81 14.18 2.53
C LEU A 146 -0.88 15.49 1.75
N GLU A 147 0.23 16.24 1.62
CA GLU A 147 0.28 17.44 0.79
C GLU A 147 0.08 17.09 -0.69
N ALA A 148 0.78 16.04 -1.16
CA ALA A 148 0.61 15.54 -2.51
C ALA A 148 -0.83 15.08 -2.77
N VAL A 149 -1.39 14.26 -1.88
CA VAL A 149 -2.76 13.76 -1.98
C VAL A 149 -3.78 14.90 -1.98
N LEU A 150 -3.67 15.85 -1.05
CA LEU A 150 -4.60 16.98 -0.95
C LEU A 150 -4.47 17.97 -2.12
N SER A 151 -3.35 17.98 -2.83
CA SER A 151 -3.16 18.79 -4.04
C SER A 151 -3.83 18.20 -5.29
N LEU A 152 -4.24 16.93 -5.25
CA LEU A 152 -4.91 16.30 -6.38
C LEU A 152 -6.31 16.89 -6.57
N THR A 153 -6.69 17.03 -7.84
CA THR A 153 -8.07 17.38 -8.18
C THR A 153 -8.95 16.16 -8.00
N ILE A 154 -9.69 16.11 -6.91
CA ILE A 154 -10.64 15.04 -6.64
C ILE A 154 -11.98 15.39 -7.33
N PRO A 155 -12.51 14.50 -8.19
CA PRO A 155 -13.81 14.74 -8.80
C PRO A 155 -14.90 14.90 -7.73
N ALA A 156 -15.72 15.94 -7.86
CA ALA A 156 -16.87 16.10 -6.97
C ALA A 156 -17.78 14.87 -7.08
N PHE A 157 -18.23 14.37 -5.94
CA PHE A 157 -19.22 13.29 -5.93
C PHE A 157 -20.47 13.71 -6.73
N ARG A 158 -20.81 12.91 -7.73
CA ARG A 158 -22.03 13.11 -8.53
C ARG A 158 -22.89 11.86 -8.42
N TYR A 159 -24.16 12.06 -8.16
CA TYR A 159 -25.11 10.96 -8.22
C TYR A 159 -25.16 10.41 -9.65
N THR A 160 -24.98 9.11 -9.79
CA THR A 160 -25.26 8.34 -10.99
C THR A 160 -26.40 7.38 -10.68
N SER A 161 -27.41 7.31 -11.56
CA SER A 161 -28.50 6.37 -11.35
C SER A 161 -27.97 4.93 -11.50
N PHE A 162 -28.39 4.06 -10.59
CA PHE A 162 -28.07 2.64 -10.70
C PHE A 162 -28.77 2.01 -11.91
N SER A 163 -28.17 0.98 -12.47
CA SER A 163 -28.74 0.23 -13.59
C SER A 163 -30.10 -0.38 -13.21
N LYS A 164 -31.06 -0.31 -14.12
CA LYS A 164 -32.35 -1.00 -14.01
C LYS A 164 -32.29 -2.44 -14.51
N PHE A 165 -31.19 -2.83 -15.13
CA PHE A 165 -30.97 -4.17 -15.66
C PHE A 165 -30.13 -4.97 -14.69
N PRO A 166 -30.39 -6.29 -14.57
CA PRO A 166 -29.53 -7.16 -13.75
C PRO A 166 -28.12 -7.21 -14.34
N GLY A 167 -27.12 -7.13 -13.46
CA GLY A 167 -25.72 -7.35 -13.84
C GLY A 167 -25.46 -8.80 -14.25
N THR A 168 -24.43 -9.00 -15.05
CA THR A 168 -23.92 -10.34 -15.39
C THR A 168 -22.40 -10.35 -15.15
N SER A 169 -21.89 -11.49 -14.74
CA SER A 169 -20.49 -11.70 -14.47
C SER A 169 -19.85 -12.63 -15.50
N ARG A 170 -18.59 -12.46 -15.79
CA ARG A 170 -17.78 -13.30 -16.68
C ARG A 170 -16.40 -13.51 -16.09
N ASP A 171 -15.94 -14.74 -16.14
CA ASP A 171 -14.60 -15.11 -15.71
C ASP A 171 -13.66 -15.22 -16.91
N LEU A 172 -12.47 -14.66 -16.75
CA LEU A 172 -11.38 -14.74 -17.70
C LEU A 172 -10.18 -15.38 -17.02
N ALA A 173 -9.69 -16.50 -17.55
CA ALA A 173 -8.42 -17.11 -17.13
C ALA A 173 -7.34 -16.78 -18.19
N ILE A 174 -6.31 -16.08 -17.79
CA ILE A 174 -5.26 -15.60 -18.67
C ILE A 174 -3.92 -16.19 -18.22
N VAL A 175 -3.25 -16.92 -19.11
CA VAL A 175 -1.88 -17.39 -18.88
C VAL A 175 -0.91 -16.32 -19.38
N ALA A 176 -0.08 -15.81 -18.50
CA ALA A 176 0.87 -14.74 -18.80
C ALA A 176 2.25 -15.02 -18.18
N PRO A 177 3.33 -14.49 -18.75
CA PRO A 177 4.64 -14.52 -18.11
C PRO A 177 4.60 -13.91 -16.71
N VAL A 178 5.35 -14.45 -15.76
CA VAL A 178 5.43 -13.92 -14.38
C VAL A 178 5.94 -12.46 -14.31
N SER A 179 6.60 -11.98 -15.38
CA SER A 179 7.03 -10.59 -15.52
C SER A 179 5.87 -9.61 -15.75
N VAL A 180 4.75 -10.08 -16.31
CA VAL A 180 3.55 -9.27 -16.54
C VAL A 180 2.79 -9.13 -15.22
N SER A 181 2.54 -7.91 -14.80
CA SER A 181 1.80 -7.67 -13.57
C SER A 181 0.29 -7.85 -13.75
N SER A 182 -0.41 -8.23 -12.68
CA SER A 182 -1.88 -8.28 -12.68
C SER A 182 -2.49 -6.90 -12.98
N GLY A 183 -1.82 -5.82 -12.56
CA GLY A 183 -2.26 -4.45 -12.82
C GLY A 183 -2.27 -4.09 -14.30
N GLU A 184 -1.25 -4.52 -15.06
CA GLU A 184 -1.21 -4.33 -16.52
C GLU A 184 -2.38 -5.04 -17.22
N ILE A 185 -2.67 -6.28 -16.82
CA ILE A 185 -3.79 -7.03 -17.38
C ILE A 185 -5.13 -6.36 -17.01
N LEU A 186 -5.30 -5.94 -15.76
CA LEU A 186 -6.50 -5.23 -15.31
C LEU A 186 -6.69 -3.90 -16.06
N SER A 187 -5.61 -3.18 -16.36
CA SER A 187 -5.67 -1.95 -17.15
C SER A 187 -6.19 -2.23 -18.56
N ILE A 188 -5.70 -3.29 -19.21
CA ILE A 188 -6.17 -3.71 -20.53
C ILE A 188 -7.65 -4.13 -20.48
N ILE A 189 -8.06 -4.89 -19.45
CA ILE A 189 -9.46 -5.29 -19.27
C ILE A 189 -10.35 -4.04 -19.14
N LYS A 190 -9.95 -3.07 -18.33
CA LYS A 190 -10.72 -1.82 -18.12
C LYS A 190 -10.78 -0.95 -19.37
N GLU A 191 -9.68 -0.86 -20.11
CA GLU A 191 -9.62 -0.08 -21.35
C GLU A 191 -10.52 -0.65 -22.45
N HIS A 192 -10.60 -1.98 -22.56
CA HIS A 192 -11.33 -2.67 -23.63
C HIS A 192 -12.71 -3.20 -23.20
N GLY A 193 -13.03 -3.15 -21.91
CA GLY A 193 -14.30 -3.64 -21.36
C GLY A 193 -15.54 -2.85 -21.79
N GLY A 194 -15.34 -1.62 -22.32
CA GLY A 194 -16.42 -0.79 -22.84
C GLY A 194 -17.31 -0.17 -21.74
N GLU A 195 -18.38 0.47 -22.17
CA GLU A 195 -19.28 1.25 -21.31
C GLU A 195 -20.10 0.43 -20.31
N TYR A 196 -20.18 -0.90 -20.52
CA TYR A 196 -20.95 -1.82 -19.66
C TYR A 196 -20.09 -2.51 -18.60
N LEU A 197 -18.78 -2.29 -18.59
CA LEU A 197 -17.90 -2.84 -17.55
C LEU A 197 -18.02 -2.04 -16.26
N GLU A 198 -18.64 -2.63 -15.24
CA GLU A 198 -18.78 -2.00 -13.92
C GLU A 198 -17.53 -2.20 -13.06
N SER A 199 -16.97 -3.42 -13.07
CA SER A 199 -15.77 -3.76 -12.28
C SER A 199 -15.00 -4.91 -12.89
N ALA A 200 -13.71 -4.99 -12.58
CA ALA A 200 -12.88 -6.15 -12.86
C ALA A 200 -11.93 -6.36 -11.68
N SER A 201 -11.83 -7.57 -11.19
CA SER A 201 -10.94 -7.95 -10.10
C SER A 201 -10.32 -9.31 -10.30
N ILE A 202 -9.09 -9.50 -9.85
CA ILE A 202 -8.45 -10.81 -9.79
C ILE A 202 -8.99 -11.57 -8.59
N PHE A 203 -9.32 -12.85 -8.78
CA PHE A 203 -9.80 -13.71 -7.70
C PHE A 203 -8.98 -14.98 -7.52
N ASP A 204 -8.15 -15.37 -8.51
CA ASP A 204 -7.28 -16.53 -8.37
C ASP A 204 -5.96 -16.35 -9.14
N VAL A 205 -4.90 -16.95 -8.61
CA VAL A 205 -3.56 -17.02 -9.21
C VAL A 205 -3.04 -18.44 -9.06
N TYR A 206 -2.75 -19.10 -10.17
CA TYR A 206 -2.25 -20.46 -10.17
C TYR A 206 -0.89 -20.56 -10.85
N GLU A 207 0.06 -21.18 -10.16
CA GLU A 207 1.37 -21.60 -10.67
C GLU A 207 1.52 -23.08 -10.34
N GLY A 208 1.66 -23.97 -11.32
CA GLY A 208 1.73 -25.41 -11.05
C GLY A 208 1.95 -26.26 -12.29
N GLU A 209 1.81 -27.58 -12.14
CA GLU A 209 2.22 -28.61 -13.10
C GLU A 209 1.63 -28.46 -14.52
N HIS A 210 0.51 -27.76 -14.65
CA HIS A 210 -0.15 -27.56 -15.96
C HIS A 210 0.16 -26.21 -16.61
N ILE A 211 1.05 -25.40 -16.01
CA ILE A 211 1.50 -24.12 -16.53
C ILE A 211 2.99 -24.19 -16.83
N GLU A 212 3.39 -23.70 -18.00
CA GLU A 212 4.79 -23.66 -18.41
C GLU A 212 5.64 -22.87 -17.40
N ALA A 213 6.87 -23.34 -17.13
CA ALA A 213 7.80 -22.64 -16.23
C ALA A 213 8.03 -21.20 -16.68
N GLY A 214 7.91 -20.25 -15.77
CA GLY A 214 7.98 -18.80 -16.07
C GLY A 214 6.64 -18.16 -16.44
N TYR A 215 5.55 -18.92 -16.45
CA TYR A 215 4.18 -18.44 -16.66
C TYR A 215 3.31 -18.70 -15.43
N ARG A 216 2.21 -17.97 -15.33
CA ARG A 216 1.17 -18.18 -14.33
C ARG A 216 -0.20 -17.92 -14.93
N SER A 217 -1.21 -18.58 -14.38
CA SER A 217 -2.62 -18.33 -14.71
C SER A 217 -3.19 -17.31 -13.72
N LEU A 218 -3.83 -16.30 -14.25
CA LEU A 218 -4.48 -15.23 -13.50
C LEU A 218 -5.96 -15.24 -13.87
N ALA A 219 -6.83 -15.43 -12.88
CA ALA A 219 -8.27 -15.46 -13.08
C ALA A 219 -8.93 -14.16 -12.62
N TYR A 220 -9.71 -13.57 -13.50
CA TYR A 220 -10.41 -12.31 -13.31
C TYR A 220 -11.91 -12.50 -13.45
N ASN A 221 -12.66 -11.84 -12.59
CA ASN A 221 -14.10 -11.70 -12.68
C ASN A 221 -14.47 -10.24 -12.94
#